data_7f6761be456e791b6b585bc51049c11c
#
_entry.id   7f6761be456e791b6b585bc51049c11c
#
_cell.length_a   1.000
_cell.length_b   1.000
_cell.length_c   1.000
_cell.angle_alpha   90.00
_cell.angle_beta   90.00
_cell.angle_gamma   90.00
#
_symmetry.space_group_name_H-M   'P 1'
#
loop_
_entity.id
_entity.type
_entity.pdbx_description
1 polymer ?
#
loop_
_entity_poly.entity_id
_entity_poly.type
_entity_poly.pdbx_seq_one_letter_code
_entity_poly.pdbx_strand_id
1 'polypeptide(L)'
;APIVKEIYGGIIDILMKERDIKKAVDFLQSSIQNLVDEKYPMDKLIISKSIRSDYKNPQQIAHKVLADRMTARDPGNKPASGDRIPYVYIHNPNKAALQGDKIETPTFIIENNIKIDYSFYITNQVMKPVQQVFALVLEKIWQMQGKSGKIARFKGEVKKLEKDTDPEKFADKLESLKNKEVKALLFDKYINKANIQKQGMRDISTFFGK
;
A
#
# COMPACT_ATOMS: atom_id res chain seq x y z
N ALA A 1 -4.12 4.94 7.32
CA ALA A 1 -5.48 4.43 7.13
C ALA A 1 -5.77 3.33 8.16
N PRO A 2 -7.00 3.21 8.66
CA PRO A 2 -7.35 2.17 9.65
C PRO A 2 -7.06 0.75 9.17
N ILE A 3 -7.19 0.49 7.85
CA ILE A 3 -6.93 -0.84 7.27
C ILE A 3 -5.49 -1.31 7.52
N VAL A 4 -4.53 -0.41 7.49
CA VAL A 4 -3.11 -0.74 7.74
C VAL A 4 -2.92 -1.20 9.18
N LYS A 5 -3.49 -0.48 10.15
CA LYS A 5 -3.45 -0.84 11.56
C LYS A 5 -4.14 -2.17 11.84
N GLU A 6 -5.28 -2.41 11.20
CA GLU A 6 -6.04 -3.64 11.36
C GLU A 6 -5.26 -4.86 10.84
N ILE A 7 -4.71 -4.78 9.65
CA ILE A 7 -3.94 -5.90 9.04
C ILE A 7 -2.62 -6.10 9.78
N TYR A 8 -1.85 -5.04 9.97
CA TYR A 8 -0.56 -5.11 10.67
C TYR A 8 -0.72 -5.59 12.11
N GLY A 9 -1.66 -5.01 12.85
CA GLY A 9 -1.96 -5.39 14.22
C GLY A 9 -2.42 -6.83 14.35
N GLY A 10 -3.28 -7.30 13.44
CA GLY A 10 -3.72 -8.70 13.39
C GLY A 10 -2.58 -9.67 13.16
N ILE A 11 -1.65 -9.34 12.26
CA ILE A 11 -0.45 -10.16 12.00
C ILE A 11 0.44 -10.23 13.24
N ILE A 12 0.74 -9.07 13.84
CA ILE A 12 1.57 -9.00 15.04
C ILE A 12 0.95 -9.79 16.19
N ASP A 13 -0.34 -9.66 16.41
CA ASP A 13 -1.04 -10.42 17.46
C ASP A 13 -0.94 -11.94 17.23
N ILE A 14 -1.14 -12.40 16.02
CA ILE A 14 -1.03 -13.83 15.69
C ILE A 14 0.41 -14.32 15.90
N LEU A 15 1.40 -13.58 15.43
CA LEU A 15 2.81 -13.98 15.56
C LEU A 15 3.30 -13.93 17.01
N MET A 16 2.90 -12.94 17.79
CA MET A 16 3.38 -12.74 19.14
C MET A 16 2.63 -13.57 20.18
N LYS A 17 1.30 -13.65 20.08
CA LYS A 17 0.45 -14.33 21.07
C LYS A 17 0.25 -15.82 20.74
N GLU A 18 -0.03 -16.15 19.48
CA GLU A 18 -0.32 -17.51 19.04
C GLU A 18 0.93 -18.22 18.49
N ARG A 19 1.97 -17.47 18.09
CA ARG A 19 3.20 -17.98 17.49
C ARG A 19 2.95 -18.89 16.28
N ASP A 20 1.87 -18.61 15.54
CA ASP A 20 1.43 -19.39 14.39
C ASP A 20 1.71 -18.64 13.09
N ILE A 21 2.85 -18.96 12.46
CA ILE A 21 3.28 -18.29 11.22
C ILE A 21 2.32 -18.58 10.07
N LYS A 22 1.84 -19.83 9.95
CA LYS A 22 0.88 -20.19 8.90
C LYS A 22 -0.40 -19.40 9.02
N LYS A 23 -0.94 -19.28 10.24
CA LYS A 23 -2.15 -18.48 10.49
C LYS A 23 -1.93 -17.01 10.17
N ALA A 24 -0.75 -16.45 10.47
CA ALA A 24 -0.42 -15.07 10.11
C ALA A 24 -0.36 -14.87 8.59
N VAL A 25 0.22 -15.80 7.85
CA VAL A 25 0.23 -15.78 6.37
C VAL A 25 -1.18 -15.88 5.81
N ASP A 26 -1.99 -16.80 6.31
CA ASP A 26 -3.37 -16.98 5.87
C ASP A 26 -4.22 -15.72 6.15
N PHE A 27 -4.04 -15.12 7.31
CA PHE A 27 -4.70 -13.86 7.67
C PHE A 27 -4.30 -12.71 6.72
N LEU A 28 -3.00 -12.57 6.44
CA LEU A 28 -2.52 -11.57 5.49
C LEU A 28 -3.15 -11.79 4.11
N GLN A 29 -3.09 -13.00 3.59
CA GLN A 29 -3.56 -13.31 2.25
C GLN A 29 -5.07 -13.14 2.11
N SER A 30 -5.84 -13.52 3.12
CA SER A 30 -7.29 -13.26 3.17
C SER A 30 -7.59 -11.76 3.19
N SER A 31 -6.83 -10.99 3.97
CA SER A 31 -7.01 -9.53 4.04
C SER A 31 -6.70 -8.85 2.72
N ILE A 32 -5.62 -9.25 2.05
CA ILE A 32 -5.26 -8.70 0.73
C ILE A 32 -6.31 -9.10 -0.32
N GLN A 33 -6.79 -10.35 -0.28
CA GLN A 33 -7.85 -10.78 -1.19
C GLN A 33 -9.12 -9.96 -0.99
N ASN A 34 -9.48 -9.65 0.25
CA ASN A 34 -10.61 -8.77 0.56
C ASN A 34 -10.41 -7.34 0.01
N LEU A 35 -9.18 -6.83 0.00
CA LEU A 35 -8.87 -5.56 -0.67
C LEU A 35 -9.04 -5.66 -2.18
N VAL A 36 -8.55 -6.73 -2.81
CA VAL A 36 -8.72 -6.99 -4.26
C VAL A 36 -10.20 -7.07 -4.61
N ASP A 37 -11.00 -7.72 -3.77
CA ASP A 37 -12.44 -7.91 -3.97
C ASP A 37 -13.29 -6.70 -3.51
N GLU A 38 -12.63 -5.61 -3.11
CA GLU A 38 -13.29 -4.36 -2.70
C GLU A 38 -14.28 -4.52 -1.54
N LYS A 39 -13.97 -5.44 -0.60
CA LYS A 39 -14.87 -5.79 0.50
C LYS A 39 -14.75 -4.89 1.73
N TYR A 40 -13.71 -4.07 1.82
CA TYR A 40 -13.57 -3.14 2.93
C TYR A 40 -14.40 -1.87 2.70
N PRO A 41 -15.11 -1.38 3.73
CA PRO A 41 -15.83 -0.12 3.61
C PRO A 41 -14.86 1.07 3.52
N MET A 42 -15.32 2.16 2.93
CA MET A 42 -14.50 3.36 2.68
C MET A 42 -13.87 3.94 3.94
N ASP A 43 -14.56 3.89 5.08
CA ASP A 43 -14.05 4.39 6.35
C ASP A 43 -12.75 3.73 6.81
N LYS A 44 -12.49 2.48 6.38
CA LYS A 44 -11.23 1.78 6.62
C LYS A 44 -10.07 2.32 5.78
N LEU A 45 -10.35 3.05 4.72
CA LEU A 45 -9.38 3.54 3.73
C LEU A 45 -9.06 5.02 3.91
N ILE A 46 -9.79 5.74 4.74
CA ILE A 46 -9.64 7.18 4.93
C ILE A 46 -8.34 7.49 5.66
N ILE A 47 -7.58 8.44 5.09
CA ILE A 47 -6.40 9.05 5.68
C ILE A 47 -6.75 10.51 5.97
N SER A 48 -6.33 11.04 7.12
CA SER A 48 -6.49 12.44 7.46
C SER A 48 -5.14 13.09 7.73
N LYS A 49 -4.91 14.26 7.16
CA LYS A 49 -3.72 15.07 7.43
C LYS A 49 -4.09 16.51 7.68
N SER A 50 -3.42 17.14 8.66
CA SER A 50 -3.62 18.56 8.96
C SER A 50 -2.95 19.44 7.89
N ILE A 51 -3.66 20.48 7.46
CA ILE A 51 -3.13 21.45 6.52
C ILE A 51 -2.32 22.53 7.25
N ARG A 52 -1.26 23.00 6.61
CA ARG A 52 -0.43 24.13 7.06
C ARG A 52 -0.58 25.30 6.10
N SER A 53 -0.18 26.49 6.54
CA SER A 53 -0.21 27.70 5.73
C SER A 53 1.08 28.00 4.97
N ASP A 54 2.21 27.36 5.34
CA ASP A 54 3.57 27.76 4.95
C ASP A 54 4.35 26.66 4.20
N TYR A 55 3.73 26.05 3.21
CA TYR A 55 4.42 25.06 2.36
C TYR A 55 5.33 25.74 1.34
N LYS A 56 6.61 25.34 1.29
CA LYS A 56 7.57 25.82 0.27
C LYS A 56 7.18 25.37 -1.12
N ASN A 57 6.76 24.11 -1.26
CA ASN A 57 6.34 23.50 -2.52
C ASN A 57 4.94 22.88 -2.37
N PRO A 58 3.88 23.71 -2.36
CA PRO A 58 2.52 23.21 -2.09
C PRO A 58 2.04 22.16 -3.10
N GLN A 59 2.53 22.19 -4.34
CA GLN A 59 2.17 21.21 -5.38
C GLN A 59 2.68 19.80 -5.09
N GLN A 60 3.70 19.65 -4.24
CA GLN A 60 4.24 18.36 -3.82
C GLN A 60 3.53 17.79 -2.59
N ILE A 61 2.66 18.57 -1.97
CA ILE A 61 1.90 18.18 -0.78
C ILE A 61 0.50 17.77 -1.22
N ALA A 62 0.23 16.47 -1.22
CA ALA A 62 -1.01 15.91 -1.75
C ALA A 62 -2.27 16.55 -1.14
N HIS A 63 -2.35 16.59 0.20
CA HIS A 63 -3.52 17.17 0.88
C HIS A 63 -3.65 18.68 0.73
N LYS A 64 -2.56 19.41 0.43
CA LYS A 64 -2.64 20.84 0.07
C LYS A 64 -3.24 21.02 -1.32
N VAL A 65 -2.82 20.24 -2.29
CA VAL A 65 -3.41 20.23 -3.64
C VAL A 65 -4.91 19.92 -3.58
N LEU A 66 -5.30 18.95 -2.77
CA LEU A 66 -6.70 18.61 -2.54
C LEU A 66 -7.46 19.78 -1.88
N ALA A 67 -6.89 20.40 -0.86
CA ALA A 67 -7.51 21.54 -0.17
C ALA A 67 -7.74 22.72 -1.13
N ASP A 68 -6.80 22.99 -2.03
CA ASP A 68 -6.95 24.03 -3.05
C ASP A 68 -8.06 23.69 -4.05
N ARG A 69 -8.19 22.43 -4.42
CA ARG A 69 -9.28 21.93 -5.26
C ARG A 69 -10.64 22.02 -4.56
N MET A 70 -10.70 21.71 -3.27
CA MET A 70 -11.91 21.91 -2.44
C MET A 70 -12.33 23.37 -2.40
N THR A 71 -11.36 24.28 -2.24
CA THR A 71 -11.60 25.74 -2.27
C THR A 71 -12.13 26.21 -3.61
N ALA A 72 -11.59 25.69 -4.71
CA ALA A 72 -12.08 26.02 -6.05
C ALA A 72 -13.52 25.55 -6.30
N ARG A 73 -13.90 24.40 -5.72
CA ARG A 73 -15.27 23.86 -5.82
C ARG A 73 -16.27 24.60 -4.92
N ASP A 74 -15.83 25.01 -3.74
CA ASP A 74 -16.67 25.64 -2.73
C ASP A 74 -15.87 26.73 -1.97
N PRO A 75 -15.77 27.95 -2.54
CA PRO A 75 -14.98 29.03 -1.93
C PRO A 75 -15.47 29.44 -0.53
N GLY A 76 -16.76 29.24 -0.23
CA GLY A 76 -17.34 29.55 1.07
C GLY A 76 -16.87 28.65 2.20
N ASN A 77 -16.34 27.46 1.87
CA ASN A 77 -15.87 26.47 2.84
C ASN A 77 -14.38 26.15 2.66
N LYS A 78 -13.57 27.18 2.47
CA LYS A 78 -12.13 27.05 2.34
C LYS A 78 -11.53 26.40 3.60
N PRO A 79 -10.75 25.32 3.48
CA PRO A 79 -10.04 24.75 4.62
C PRO A 79 -9.05 25.74 5.24
N ALA A 80 -9.09 25.87 6.56
CA ALA A 80 -8.21 26.73 7.33
C ALA A 80 -6.95 25.98 7.78
N SER A 81 -5.89 26.74 8.07
CA SER A 81 -4.67 26.17 8.67
C SER A 81 -5.01 25.42 9.96
N GLY A 82 -4.51 24.20 10.09
CA GLY A 82 -4.80 23.32 11.22
C GLY A 82 -5.98 22.37 10.99
N ASP A 83 -6.81 22.59 10.00
CA ASP A 83 -7.90 21.67 9.66
C ASP A 83 -7.34 20.34 9.16
N ARG A 84 -8.02 19.26 9.50
CA ARG A 84 -7.69 17.91 8.99
C ARG A 84 -8.47 17.66 7.71
N ILE A 85 -7.74 17.26 6.68
CA ILE A 85 -8.31 16.93 5.37
C ILE A 85 -8.42 15.41 5.27
N PRO A 86 -9.63 14.85 5.26
CA PRO A 86 -9.83 13.42 5.03
C PRO A 86 -9.78 13.12 3.53
N TYR A 87 -9.09 12.04 3.16
CA TYR A 87 -9.01 11.63 1.77
C TYR A 87 -8.81 10.12 1.60
N VAL A 88 -9.12 9.66 0.40
CA VAL A 88 -8.96 8.28 -0.05
C VAL A 88 -8.22 8.30 -1.38
N TYR A 89 -7.33 7.34 -1.61
CA TYR A 89 -6.64 7.20 -2.89
C TYR A 89 -7.59 6.72 -3.97
N ILE A 90 -7.58 7.43 -5.09
CA ILE A 90 -8.45 7.17 -6.24
C ILE A 90 -7.64 6.77 -7.48
N HIS A 91 -8.30 6.09 -8.40
CA HIS A 91 -7.72 5.76 -9.69
C HIS A 91 -7.63 7.02 -10.56
N ASN A 92 -6.41 7.39 -10.96
CA ASN A 92 -6.15 8.44 -11.94
C ASN A 92 -5.22 7.89 -13.03
N PRO A 93 -5.69 7.71 -14.27
CA PRO A 93 -4.90 7.14 -15.36
C PRO A 93 -3.82 8.07 -15.90
N ASN A 94 -3.86 9.36 -15.56
CA ASN A 94 -2.89 10.34 -16.03
C ASN A 94 -1.53 10.12 -15.35
N LYS A 95 -0.52 9.72 -16.12
CA LYS A 95 0.84 9.49 -15.64
C LYS A 95 1.54 10.76 -15.17
N ALA A 96 1.13 11.91 -15.67
CA ALA A 96 1.67 13.21 -15.30
C ALA A 96 0.94 13.85 -14.10
N ALA A 97 -0.05 13.16 -13.51
CA ALA A 97 -0.81 13.66 -12.38
C ALA A 97 0.08 13.86 -11.14
N LEU A 98 -0.16 14.96 -10.43
CA LEU A 98 0.42 15.20 -9.11
C LEU A 98 -0.12 14.17 -8.11
N GLN A 99 0.59 13.97 -7.00
CA GLN A 99 0.10 13.08 -5.94
C GLN A 99 -1.27 13.52 -5.40
N GLY A 100 -1.51 14.85 -5.32
CA GLY A 100 -2.79 15.40 -4.92
C GLY A 100 -3.95 15.14 -5.89
N ASP A 101 -3.65 14.81 -7.14
CA ASP A 101 -4.65 14.43 -8.15
C ASP A 101 -5.07 12.96 -8.04
N LYS A 102 -4.37 12.19 -7.20
CA LYS A 102 -4.63 10.77 -6.94
C LYS A 102 -5.38 10.53 -5.63
N ILE A 103 -5.84 11.59 -4.99
CA ILE A 103 -6.65 11.54 -3.77
C ILE A 103 -7.89 12.40 -3.92
N GLU A 104 -8.93 12.05 -3.16
CA GLU A 104 -10.19 12.79 -3.15
C GLU A 104 -10.88 12.66 -1.80
N THR A 105 -11.76 13.62 -1.48
CA THR A 105 -12.57 13.55 -0.26
C THR A 105 -13.58 12.40 -0.34
N PRO A 106 -13.92 11.75 0.78
CA PRO A 106 -14.91 10.69 0.80
C PRO A 106 -16.26 11.13 0.24
N THR A 107 -16.71 12.32 0.58
CA THR A 107 -17.98 12.88 0.09
C THR A 107 -18.00 13.02 -1.43
N PHE A 108 -16.94 13.58 -2.00
CA PHE A 108 -16.83 13.76 -3.46
C PHE A 108 -16.77 12.41 -4.20
N ILE A 109 -16.09 11.42 -3.62
CA ILE A 109 -16.03 10.06 -4.17
C ILE A 109 -17.43 9.45 -4.26
N ILE A 110 -18.21 9.56 -3.19
CA ILE A 110 -19.59 9.02 -3.14
C ILE A 110 -20.49 9.76 -4.12
N GLU A 111 -20.48 11.10 -4.12
CA GLU A 111 -21.32 11.93 -4.98
C GLU A 111 -21.05 11.73 -6.48
N ASN A 112 -19.81 11.47 -6.84
CA ASN A 112 -19.37 11.36 -8.24
C ASN A 112 -19.02 9.94 -8.67
N ASN A 113 -19.27 8.95 -7.81
CA ASN A 113 -19.01 7.53 -8.08
C ASN A 113 -17.58 7.28 -8.60
N ILE A 114 -16.60 7.85 -7.93
CA ILE A 114 -15.19 7.75 -8.30
C ILE A 114 -14.64 6.39 -7.84
N LYS A 115 -13.78 5.79 -8.65
CA LYS A 115 -13.15 4.50 -8.35
C LYS A 115 -11.96 4.66 -7.41
N ILE A 116 -11.97 3.87 -6.32
CA ILE A 116 -10.88 3.80 -5.35
C ILE A 116 -9.72 2.98 -5.93
N ASP A 117 -8.49 3.39 -5.67
CA ASP A 117 -7.29 2.68 -6.10
C ASP A 117 -6.86 1.65 -5.04
N TYR A 118 -7.51 0.50 -5.03
CA TYR A 118 -7.19 -0.58 -4.10
C TYR A 118 -5.79 -1.14 -4.29
N SER A 119 -5.26 -1.16 -5.51
CA SER A 119 -3.89 -1.64 -5.75
C SER A 119 -2.86 -0.76 -5.04
N PHE A 120 -3.10 0.54 -4.96
CA PHE A 120 -2.25 1.47 -4.21
C PHE A 120 -2.24 1.14 -2.71
N TYR A 121 -3.40 0.83 -2.13
CA TYR A 121 -3.48 0.45 -0.71
C TYR A 121 -2.70 -0.84 -0.44
N ILE A 122 -2.75 -1.80 -1.35
CA ILE A 122 -1.98 -3.05 -1.22
C ILE A 122 -0.48 -2.75 -1.27
N THR A 123 -0.01 -2.06 -2.32
CA THR A 123 1.42 -1.89 -2.59
C THR A 123 2.10 -0.84 -1.72
N ASN A 124 1.42 0.28 -1.44
CA ASN A 124 2.05 1.44 -0.81
C ASN A 124 1.65 1.63 0.65
N GLN A 125 0.55 1.04 1.11
CA GLN A 125 0.06 1.22 2.47
C GLN A 125 0.24 -0.03 3.32
N VAL A 126 -0.24 -1.17 2.85
CA VAL A 126 -0.21 -2.44 3.59
C VAL A 126 1.14 -3.15 3.46
N MET A 127 1.65 -3.26 2.25
CA MET A 127 2.82 -4.10 1.95
C MET A 127 4.07 -3.69 2.72
N LYS A 128 4.40 -2.41 2.76
CA LYS A 128 5.66 -1.91 3.34
C LYS A 128 5.88 -2.34 4.79
N PRO A 129 4.98 -2.06 5.74
CA PRO A 129 5.18 -2.50 7.12
C PRO A 129 5.14 -4.02 7.27
N VAL A 130 4.31 -4.69 6.49
CA VAL A 130 4.13 -6.14 6.54
C VAL A 130 5.34 -6.91 5.99
N GLN A 131 5.98 -6.40 4.93
CA GLN A 131 7.22 -7.00 4.41
C GLN A 131 8.31 -7.09 5.48
N GLN A 132 8.49 -6.05 6.28
CA GLN A 132 9.50 -6.01 7.33
C GLN A 132 9.26 -7.11 8.38
N VAL A 133 8.02 -7.34 8.74
CA VAL A 133 7.65 -8.37 9.71
C VAL A 133 7.90 -9.77 9.16
N PHE A 134 7.39 -10.06 7.95
CA PHE A 134 7.56 -11.39 7.35
C PHE A 134 9.00 -11.68 6.90
N ALA A 135 9.80 -10.65 6.65
CA ALA A 135 11.24 -10.84 6.40
C ALA A 135 11.94 -11.53 7.57
N LEU A 136 11.49 -11.29 8.80
CA LEU A 136 12.06 -11.93 10.00
C LEU A 136 11.81 -13.44 10.07
N VAL A 137 10.76 -13.92 9.42
CA VAL A 137 10.34 -15.34 9.45
C VAL A 137 10.34 -15.99 8.05
N LEU A 138 11.01 -15.37 7.10
CA LEU A 138 11.02 -15.79 5.70
C LEU A 138 11.46 -17.24 5.50
N GLU A 139 12.59 -17.64 6.12
CA GLU A 139 13.09 -19.02 6.01
C GLU A 139 12.12 -20.03 6.63
N LYS A 140 11.47 -19.66 7.73
CA LYS A 140 10.47 -20.52 8.37
C LYS A 140 9.25 -20.73 7.48
N ILE A 141 8.83 -19.70 6.75
CA ILE A 141 7.73 -19.82 5.78
C ILE A 141 8.12 -20.79 4.67
N TRP A 142 9.32 -20.66 4.12
CA TRP A 142 9.81 -21.59 3.09
C TRP A 142 9.94 -23.02 3.61
N GLN A 143 10.41 -23.22 4.85
CA GLN A 143 10.45 -24.53 5.48
C GLN A 143 9.06 -25.16 5.57
N MET A 144 8.06 -24.42 6.02
CA MET A 144 6.68 -24.87 6.10
C MET A 144 6.09 -25.26 4.74
N GLN A 145 6.56 -24.60 3.67
CA GLN A 145 6.13 -24.88 2.30
C GLN A 145 6.97 -25.96 1.60
N GLY A 146 7.94 -26.56 2.30
CA GLY A 146 8.81 -27.59 1.72
C GLY A 146 9.81 -27.05 0.68
N LYS A 147 10.13 -25.74 0.73
CA LYS A 147 11.00 -25.07 -0.25
C LYS A 147 12.46 -25.01 0.21
N SER A 148 13.06 -26.14 0.54
CA SER A 148 14.46 -26.22 0.99
C SER A 148 15.48 -25.72 -0.03
N GLY A 149 15.23 -25.95 -1.32
CA GLY A 149 16.07 -25.44 -2.41
C GLY A 149 16.08 -23.91 -2.47
N LYS A 150 14.96 -23.29 -2.17
CA LYS A 150 14.84 -21.83 -2.13
C LYS A 150 15.64 -21.23 -0.97
N ILE A 151 15.61 -21.88 0.20
CA ILE A 151 16.42 -21.50 1.37
C ILE A 151 17.91 -21.56 1.05
N ALA A 152 18.38 -22.66 0.45
CA ALA A 152 19.77 -22.82 0.07
C ALA A 152 20.24 -21.76 -0.94
N ARG A 153 19.42 -21.47 -1.94
CA ARG A 153 19.69 -20.42 -2.91
C ARG A 153 19.77 -19.03 -2.28
N PHE A 154 18.82 -18.71 -1.41
CA PHE A 154 18.79 -17.44 -0.68
C PHE A 154 20.02 -17.26 0.19
N LYS A 155 20.42 -18.29 0.96
CA LYS A 155 21.64 -18.28 1.77
C LYS A 155 22.90 -18.05 0.92
N GLY A 156 22.96 -18.65 -0.27
CA GLY A 156 24.02 -18.40 -1.24
C GLY A 156 24.07 -16.96 -1.75
N GLU A 157 22.90 -16.37 -2.05
CA GLU A 157 22.79 -14.97 -2.46
C GLU A 157 23.23 -14.03 -1.34
N VAL A 158 22.86 -14.32 -0.09
CA VAL A 158 23.28 -13.52 1.10
C VAL A 158 24.79 -13.56 1.26
N LYS A 159 25.43 -14.71 1.16
CA LYS A 159 26.89 -14.85 1.24
C LYS A 159 27.58 -14.04 0.14
N LYS A 160 27.08 -14.12 -1.07
CA LYS A 160 27.59 -13.33 -2.21
C LYS A 160 27.45 -11.84 -1.97
N LEU A 161 26.28 -11.42 -1.49
CA LEU A 161 26.01 -10.02 -1.17
C LEU A 161 26.94 -9.49 -0.07
N GLU A 162 27.19 -10.27 0.97
CA GLU A 162 28.11 -9.92 2.07
C GLU A 162 29.53 -9.73 1.55
N LYS A 163 29.98 -10.60 0.64
CA LYS A 163 31.30 -10.56 0.04
C LYS A 163 31.50 -9.36 -0.90
N ASP A 164 30.46 -9.03 -1.68
CA ASP A 164 30.52 -8.04 -2.76
C ASP A 164 30.09 -6.63 -2.32
N THR A 165 29.73 -6.44 -1.06
CA THR A 165 29.16 -5.19 -0.56
C THR A 165 29.98 -4.64 0.63
N ASP A 166 30.09 -3.31 0.70
CA ASP A 166 30.63 -2.62 1.87
C ASP A 166 29.85 -3.02 3.12
N PRO A 167 30.54 -3.32 4.25
CA PRO A 167 29.87 -3.70 5.50
C PRO A 167 28.82 -2.70 5.98
N GLU A 168 29.03 -1.41 5.73
CA GLU A 168 28.09 -0.34 6.10
C GLU A 168 26.77 -0.39 5.32
N LYS A 169 26.78 -0.93 4.10
CA LYS A 169 25.64 -1.02 3.19
C LYS A 169 24.99 -2.41 3.21
N PHE A 170 25.63 -3.39 3.81
CA PHE A 170 25.16 -4.78 3.77
C PHE A 170 23.78 -4.95 4.39
N ALA A 171 23.54 -4.36 5.56
CA ALA A 171 22.27 -4.49 6.27
C ALA A 171 21.09 -3.97 5.42
N ASP A 172 21.23 -2.81 4.77
CA ASP A 172 20.19 -2.21 3.92
C ASP A 172 19.93 -3.06 2.68
N LYS A 173 20.99 -3.58 2.05
CA LYS A 173 20.87 -4.43 0.88
C LYS A 173 20.25 -5.79 1.21
N LEU A 174 20.58 -6.34 2.38
CA LEU A 174 19.98 -7.58 2.87
C LEU A 174 18.48 -7.38 3.15
N GLU A 175 18.10 -6.28 3.77
CA GLU A 175 16.70 -5.93 3.99
C GLU A 175 15.94 -5.82 2.67
N SER A 176 16.51 -5.13 1.68
CA SER A 176 15.92 -5.02 0.34
C SER A 176 15.74 -6.38 -0.34
N LEU A 177 16.72 -7.26 -0.22
CA LEU A 177 16.65 -8.63 -0.75
C LEU A 177 15.54 -9.43 -0.08
N LYS A 178 15.44 -9.38 1.24
CA LYS A 178 14.38 -10.05 2.01
C LYS A 178 13.00 -9.50 1.64
N ASN A 179 12.84 -8.19 1.55
CA ASN A 179 11.59 -7.55 1.17
C ASN A 179 11.14 -7.95 -0.23
N LYS A 180 12.06 -8.05 -1.18
CA LYS A 180 11.80 -8.53 -2.53
C LYS A 180 11.27 -9.97 -2.53
N GLU A 181 11.89 -10.83 -1.74
CA GLU A 181 11.46 -12.22 -1.63
C GLU A 181 10.08 -12.35 -0.95
N VAL A 182 9.81 -11.57 0.09
CA VAL A 182 8.49 -11.52 0.73
C VAL A 182 7.43 -11.05 -0.25
N LYS A 183 7.72 -10.02 -1.03
CA LYS A 183 6.80 -9.52 -2.06
C LYS A 183 6.45 -10.61 -3.07
N ALA A 184 7.44 -11.30 -3.61
CA ALA A 184 7.23 -12.39 -4.56
C ALA A 184 6.43 -13.54 -3.94
N LEU A 185 6.69 -13.88 -2.69
CA LEU A 185 6.06 -15.00 -2.00
C LEU A 185 4.61 -14.73 -1.60
N LEU A 186 4.31 -13.52 -1.09
CA LEU A 186 3.04 -13.24 -0.40
C LEU A 186 2.16 -12.20 -1.09
N PHE A 187 2.70 -11.36 -1.98
CA PHE A 187 1.99 -10.20 -2.53
C PHE A 187 1.79 -10.23 -4.04
N ASP A 188 2.74 -10.71 -4.83
CA ASP A 188 2.71 -10.56 -6.31
C ASP A 188 1.45 -11.10 -6.95
N LYS A 189 0.94 -12.23 -6.49
CA LYS A 189 -0.31 -12.82 -6.98
C LYS A 189 -1.48 -11.84 -6.86
N TYR A 190 -1.59 -11.15 -5.74
CA TYR A 190 -2.68 -10.22 -5.45
C TYR A 190 -2.49 -8.87 -6.15
N ILE A 191 -1.25 -8.40 -6.21
CA ILE A 191 -0.90 -7.19 -6.97
C ILE A 191 -1.26 -7.37 -8.45
N ASN A 192 -0.94 -8.52 -9.02
CA ASN A 192 -1.30 -8.83 -10.41
C ASN A 192 -2.81 -8.86 -10.63
N LYS A 193 -3.57 -9.47 -9.71
CA LYS A 193 -5.04 -9.44 -9.77
C LYS A 193 -5.60 -8.02 -9.72
N ALA A 194 -5.10 -7.20 -8.79
CA ALA A 194 -5.55 -5.82 -8.65
C ALA A 194 -5.20 -4.97 -9.88
N ASN A 195 -4.03 -5.20 -10.48
CA ASN A 195 -3.61 -4.51 -11.70
C ASN A 195 -4.45 -4.90 -12.91
N ILE A 196 -4.83 -6.16 -13.04
CA ILE A 196 -5.73 -6.64 -14.10
C ILE A 196 -7.09 -5.96 -13.98
N GLN A 197 -7.66 -5.86 -12.78
CA GLN A 197 -8.92 -5.15 -12.53
C GLN A 197 -8.80 -3.66 -12.89
N LYS A 198 -7.70 -3.02 -12.51
CA LYS A 198 -7.39 -1.63 -12.83
C LYS A 198 -7.26 -1.40 -14.34
N GLN A 199 -6.65 -2.34 -15.06
CA GLN A 199 -6.55 -2.33 -16.52
C GLN A 199 -7.94 -2.44 -17.17
N GLY A 200 -8.77 -3.39 -16.72
CA GLY A 200 -10.14 -3.53 -17.18
C GLY A 200 -10.99 -2.28 -16.98
N MET A 201 -10.82 -1.56 -15.87
CA MET A 201 -11.48 -0.27 -15.64
C MET A 201 -11.06 0.79 -16.66
N ARG A 202 -9.78 0.83 -17.07
CA ARG A 202 -9.32 1.73 -18.15
C ARG A 202 -9.97 1.43 -19.48
N ASP A 203 -10.03 0.16 -19.83
CA ASP A 203 -10.61 -0.27 -21.10
C ASP A 203 -12.10 0.07 -21.18
N ILE A 204 -12.83 -0.11 -20.08
CA ILE A 204 -14.25 0.28 -19.98
C ILE A 204 -14.42 1.80 -20.07
N SER A 205 -13.57 2.58 -19.38
CA SER A 205 -13.67 4.04 -19.40
C SER A 205 -13.39 4.63 -20.80
N THR A 206 -12.52 4.00 -21.59
CA THR A 206 -12.27 4.40 -22.99
C THR A 206 -13.46 4.09 -23.91
N PHE A 207 -14.28 3.10 -23.58
CA PHE A 207 -15.50 2.77 -24.32
C PHE A 207 -16.64 3.75 -24.07
N PHE A 208 -16.79 4.25 -22.85
CA PHE A 208 -17.88 5.15 -22.44
C PHE A 208 -17.51 6.63 -22.43
N GLY A 209 -16.26 6.97 -22.69
CA GLY A 209 -15.70 8.33 -22.65
C GLY A 209 -15.64 9.05 -23.99
N LYS A 210 -16.63 8.84 -24.88
CA LYS A 210 -16.80 9.65 -26.09
C LYS A 210 -18.01 10.56 -25.98
#